data_a4782c8ffa2c48fd07f2eba01121bc46
#
_entry.id   a4782c8ffa2c48fd07f2eba01121bc46
#
_cell.length_a   1.000
_cell.length_b   1.000
_cell.length_c   1.000
_cell.angle_alpha   90.00
_cell.angle_beta   90.00
_cell.angle_gamma   90.00
#
_symmetry.space_group_name_H-M   'P 1'
#
loop_
_entity.id
_entity.type
_entity.pdbx_description
1 polymer ?
#
loop_
_entity_poly.entity_id
_entity_poly.type
_entity_poly.pdbx_seq_one_letter_code
_entity_poly.pdbx_strand_id
1 'polypeptide(L)'
;LQLMLELKKELQFSNRGILLEQQNESFFYIINPDIKDSFKKLYKITDYKPKLTEPLKEVLSIIAFKQPITKTEIEAIRGVDSSYSLKRLIELELVEVKGKKDVPGKPCLYGTTIKFLQLFNLNSLDQLPKPEELLGEVNFFGEKM
;
A
#
# COMPACT_ATOMS: atom_id res chain seq x y z
N LEU A 1 15.07 -15.03 11.44
CA LEU A 1 15.24 -13.57 11.44
C LEU A 1 16.71 -13.18 11.32
N GLN A 2 17.59 -13.72 12.20
CA GLN A 2 19.02 -13.41 12.22
C GLN A 2 19.73 -13.77 10.91
N LEU A 3 19.44 -14.92 10.33
CA LEU A 3 19.95 -15.34 9.02
C LEU A 3 19.59 -14.37 7.90
N MET A 4 18.38 -13.84 7.91
CA MET A 4 17.93 -12.85 6.91
C MET A 4 18.62 -11.50 7.08
N LEU A 5 18.93 -11.11 8.31
CA LEU A 5 19.70 -9.89 8.60
C LEU A 5 21.16 -10.03 8.18
N GLU A 6 21.75 -11.20 8.36
CA GLU A 6 23.11 -11.51 7.86
C GLU A 6 23.16 -11.48 6.33
N LEU A 7 22.18 -12.10 5.66
CA LEU A 7 22.04 -12.07 4.22
C LEU A 7 21.85 -10.64 3.68
N LYS A 8 21.06 -9.81 4.38
CA LYS A 8 20.88 -8.39 4.04
C LYS A 8 22.25 -7.65 4.04
N LYS A 9 23.03 -7.84 5.08
CA LYS A 9 24.38 -7.24 5.20
C LYS A 9 25.31 -7.74 4.07
N GLU A 10 25.35 -9.04 3.84
CA GLU A 10 26.18 -9.63 2.79
C GLU A 10 25.85 -9.08 1.40
N LEU A 11 24.56 -8.96 1.04
CA LEU A 11 24.12 -8.41 -0.23
C LEU A 11 24.46 -6.92 -0.37
N GLN A 12 24.40 -6.14 0.71
CA GLN A 12 24.81 -4.73 0.71
C GLN A 12 26.31 -4.54 0.46
N PHE A 13 27.14 -5.38 1.09
CA PHE A 13 28.60 -5.28 0.94
C PHE A 13 29.14 -5.87 -0.36
N SER A 14 28.42 -6.80 -1.00
CA SER A 14 28.90 -7.52 -2.18
C SER A 14 28.75 -6.75 -3.50
N ASN A 15 28.31 -5.50 -3.48
CA ASN A 15 28.07 -4.63 -4.66
C ASN A 15 27.26 -5.33 -5.76
N ARG A 16 26.25 -6.11 -5.36
CA ARG A 16 25.37 -6.85 -6.26
C ARG A 16 24.22 -5.98 -6.77
N GLY A 17 23.64 -6.38 -7.88
CA GLY A 17 22.51 -5.68 -8.49
C GLY A 17 21.19 -5.81 -7.73
N ILE A 18 21.13 -6.71 -6.74
CA ILE A 18 19.96 -7.01 -5.92
C ILE A 18 20.32 -6.82 -4.46
N LEU A 19 19.46 -6.12 -3.73
CA LEU A 19 19.56 -5.91 -2.28
C LEU A 19 18.37 -6.55 -1.59
N LEU A 20 18.52 -6.86 -0.30
CA LEU A 20 17.43 -7.35 0.56
C LEU A 20 16.98 -6.21 1.47
N GLU A 21 15.72 -5.82 1.34
CA GLU A 21 15.10 -4.83 2.22
C GLU A 21 14.13 -5.49 3.19
N GLN A 22 14.01 -4.90 4.36
CA GLN A 22 13.04 -5.30 5.38
C GLN A 22 11.98 -4.22 5.53
N GLN A 23 10.73 -4.64 5.48
CA GLN A 23 9.58 -3.80 5.80
C GLN A 23 8.69 -4.55 6.79
N ASN A 24 8.58 -4.01 8.00
CA ASN A 24 7.96 -4.72 9.13
C ASN A 24 8.66 -6.07 9.40
N GLU A 25 7.91 -7.16 9.42
CA GLU A 25 8.40 -8.53 9.61
C GLU A 25 8.72 -9.26 8.29
N SER A 26 8.54 -8.59 7.15
CA SER A 26 8.73 -9.17 5.82
C SER A 26 10.03 -8.71 5.18
N PHE A 27 10.69 -9.62 4.45
CA PHE A 27 11.87 -9.33 3.64
C PHE A 27 11.54 -9.49 2.17
N PHE A 28 12.06 -8.59 1.35
CA PHE A 28 11.90 -8.63 -0.11
C PHE A 28 13.15 -8.14 -0.82
N TYR A 29 13.33 -8.63 -2.04
CA TYR A 29 14.43 -8.21 -2.88
C TYR A 29 14.09 -6.92 -3.61
N ILE A 30 15.05 -6.00 -3.67
CA ILE A 30 14.96 -4.78 -4.48
C ILE A 30 16.14 -4.73 -5.45
N ILE A 31 15.96 -4.03 -6.55
CA ILE A 31 17.06 -3.67 -7.44
C ILE A 31 17.89 -2.59 -6.75
N ASN A 32 19.22 -2.76 -6.74
CA ASN A 32 20.12 -1.75 -6.19
C ASN A 32 19.83 -0.39 -6.85
N PRO A 33 19.53 0.66 -6.05
CA PRO A 33 19.20 1.98 -6.57
C PRO A 33 20.24 2.55 -7.52
N ASP A 34 21.54 2.29 -7.28
CA ASP A 34 22.65 2.81 -8.09
C ASP A 34 22.62 2.31 -9.55
N ILE A 35 22.03 1.13 -9.79
CA ILE A 35 21.93 0.54 -11.14
C ILE A 35 20.50 0.57 -11.68
N LYS A 36 19.53 1.01 -10.88
CA LYS A 36 18.10 0.99 -11.21
C LYS A 36 17.81 1.71 -12.52
N ASP A 37 18.38 2.90 -12.73
CA ASP A 37 18.15 3.71 -13.92
C ASP A 37 18.77 3.08 -15.18
N SER A 38 19.95 2.50 -15.05
CA SER A 38 20.60 1.75 -16.13
C SER A 38 19.80 0.51 -16.49
N PHE A 39 19.29 -0.20 -15.50
CA PHE A 39 18.45 -1.39 -15.67
C PHE A 39 17.13 -1.05 -16.36
N LYS A 40 16.46 0.05 -15.97
CA LYS A 40 15.24 0.54 -16.62
C LYS A 40 15.46 0.86 -18.10
N LYS A 41 16.58 1.53 -18.44
CA LYS A 41 16.92 1.86 -19.82
C LYS A 41 17.13 0.62 -20.68
N LEU A 42 17.84 -0.39 -20.16
CA LEU A 42 18.13 -1.64 -20.87
C LEU A 42 16.87 -2.48 -21.14
N TYR A 43 16.01 -2.62 -20.16
CA TYR A 43 14.84 -3.51 -20.23
C TYR A 43 13.53 -2.80 -20.53
N LYS A 44 13.54 -1.48 -20.75
CA LYS A 44 12.33 -0.65 -20.93
C LYS A 44 11.29 -0.88 -19.83
N ILE A 45 11.77 -1.18 -18.61
CA ILE A 45 10.90 -1.40 -17.46
C ILE A 45 10.42 -0.02 -16.98
N THR A 46 9.13 0.18 -17.02
CA THR A 46 8.48 1.33 -16.38
C THR A 46 8.10 0.95 -14.94
N ASP A 47 8.27 1.87 -14.01
CA ASP A 47 7.70 1.70 -12.66
C ASP A 47 6.19 1.64 -12.80
N TYR A 48 5.65 0.41 -12.79
CA TYR A 48 4.21 0.23 -12.86
C TYR A 48 3.60 0.69 -11.53
N LYS A 49 3.08 1.89 -11.54
CA LYS A 49 2.16 2.34 -10.51
C LYS A 49 0.73 2.16 -11.05
N PRO A 50 -0.13 1.41 -10.37
CA PRO A 50 -1.50 1.28 -10.81
C PRO A 50 -2.13 2.67 -10.88
N LYS A 51 -2.80 2.97 -12.01
CA LYS A 51 -3.53 4.23 -12.15
C LYS A 51 -4.77 4.16 -11.27
N LEU A 52 -4.74 4.87 -10.16
CA LEU A 52 -5.88 5.00 -9.25
C LEU A 52 -6.75 6.16 -9.71
N THR A 53 -8.01 5.88 -10.03
CA THR A 53 -9.02 6.92 -10.29
C THR A 53 -9.49 7.55 -8.99
N GLU A 54 -10.10 8.73 -9.02
CA GLU A 54 -10.57 9.43 -7.82
C GLU A 54 -11.44 8.54 -6.90
N PRO A 55 -12.47 7.81 -7.42
CA PRO A 55 -13.26 6.92 -6.57
C PRO A 55 -12.43 5.81 -5.90
N LEU A 56 -11.37 5.31 -6.55
CA LEU A 56 -10.48 4.31 -5.97
C LEU A 56 -9.61 4.93 -4.86
N LYS A 57 -9.11 6.15 -5.07
CA LYS A 57 -8.34 6.89 -4.06
C LYS A 57 -9.17 7.19 -2.82
N GLU A 58 -10.41 7.64 -2.99
CA GLU A 58 -11.34 7.89 -1.87
C GLU A 58 -11.58 6.65 -1.02
N VAL A 59 -11.96 5.52 -1.65
CA VAL A 59 -12.22 4.26 -0.94
C VAL A 59 -10.96 3.75 -0.26
N LEU A 60 -9.81 3.79 -0.95
CA LEU A 60 -8.53 3.35 -0.41
C LEU A 60 -8.12 4.19 0.81
N SER A 61 -8.31 5.51 0.76
CA SER A 61 -8.03 6.41 1.88
C SER A 61 -8.92 6.10 3.09
N ILE A 62 -10.23 5.92 2.89
CA ILE A 62 -11.14 5.56 3.97
C ILE A 62 -10.70 4.26 4.65
N ILE A 63 -10.35 3.24 3.85
CA ILE A 63 -9.87 1.96 4.39
C ILE A 63 -8.55 2.15 5.14
N ALA A 64 -7.59 2.87 4.58
CA ALA A 64 -6.29 3.09 5.20
C ALA A 64 -6.38 3.74 6.58
N PHE A 65 -7.29 4.71 6.76
CA PHE A 65 -7.45 5.43 8.02
C PHE A 65 -8.40 4.79 9.02
N LYS A 66 -9.37 4.00 8.55
CA LYS A 66 -10.46 3.47 9.40
C LYS A 66 -10.49 1.94 9.52
N GLN A 67 -9.52 1.26 8.93
CA GLN A 67 -9.46 -0.20 8.99
C GLN A 67 -9.33 -0.76 10.42
N PRO A 68 -9.93 -1.91 10.71
CA PRO A 68 -10.77 -2.72 9.83
C PRO A 68 -12.17 -2.13 9.66
N ILE A 69 -12.69 -2.06 8.43
CA ILE A 69 -13.95 -1.39 8.08
C ILE A 69 -14.80 -2.23 7.13
N THR A 70 -16.14 -2.16 7.27
CA THR A 70 -17.06 -2.85 6.36
C THR A 70 -17.43 -2.01 5.15
N LYS A 71 -17.93 -2.66 4.09
CA LYS A 71 -18.44 -1.98 2.90
C LYS A 71 -19.53 -0.95 3.26
N THR A 72 -20.48 -1.33 4.09
CA THR A 72 -21.59 -0.44 4.51
C THR A 72 -21.10 0.82 5.21
N GLU A 73 -20.07 0.70 6.05
CA GLU A 73 -19.45 1.85 6.71
C GLU A 73 -18.71 2.75 5.73
N ILE A 74 -18.03 2.18 4.72
CA ILE A 74 -17.41 2.95 3.64
C ILE A 74 -18.46 3.74 2.85
N GLU A 75 -19.55 3.07 2.47
CA GLU A 75 -20.67 3.69 1.73
C GLU A 75 -21.37 4.77 2.55
N ALA A 76 -21.53 4.57 3.87
CA ALA A 76 -22.05 5.58 4.76
C ALA A 76 -21.20 6.86 4.80
N ILE A 77 -19.88 6.73 4.71
CA ILE A 77 -18.95 7.87 4.65
C ILE A 77 -19.02 8.57 3.30
N ARG A 78 -19.05 7.81 2.21
CA ARG A 78 -19.04 8.35 0.85
C ARG A 78 -20.38 8.85 0.34
N GLY A 79 -21.47 8.30 0.86
CA GLY A 79 -22.84 8.56 0.38
C GLY A 79 -23.18 7.89 -0.96
N VAL A 80 -22.29 7.04 -1.50
CA VAL A 80 -22.46 6.34 -2.79
C VAL A 80 -21.95 4.90 -2.73
N ASP A 81 -22.44 4.05 -3.63
CA ASP A 81 -22.01 2.66 -3.75
C ASP A 81 -20.48 2.55 -3.97
N SER A 82 -19.87 1.61 -3.28
CA SER A 82 -18.42 1.37 -3.33
C SER A 82 -18.04 -0.02 -3.83
N SER A 83 -19.00 -0.80 -4.31
CA SER A 83 -18.78 -2.19 -4.75
C SER A 83 -17.71 -2.33 -5.82
N TYR A 84 -17.77 -1.49 -6.86
CA TYR A 84 -16.80 -1.51 -7.94
C TYR A 84 -15.39 -1.13 -7.45
N SER A 85 -15.30 -0.06 -6.66
CA SER A 85 -14.02 0.41 -6.13
C SER A 85 -13.36 -0.63 -5.21
N LEU A 86 -14.14 -1.24 -4.31
CA LEU A 86 -13.67 -2.32 -3.45
C LEU A 86 -13.16 -3.52 -4.25
N LYS A 87 -13.96 -4.00 -5.21
CA LYS A 87 -13.57 -5.11 -6.09
C LYS A 87 -12.26 -4.80 -6.80
N ARG A 88 -12.14 -3.61 -7.38
CA ARG A 88 -10.95 -3.20 -8.12
C ARG A 88 -9.72 -3.07 -7.23
N LEU A 89 -9.86 -2.55 -6.00
CA LEU A 89 -8.76 -2.45 -5.05
C LEU A 89 -8.28 -3.83 -4.56
N ILE A 90 -9.18 -4.80 -4.43
CA ILE A 90 -8.84 -6.20 -4.12
C ILE A 90 -8.10 -6.84 -5.30
N GLU A 91 -8.55 -6.65 -6.54
CA GLU A 91 -7.86 -7.13 -7.74
C GLU A 91 -6.45 -6.55 -7.89
N LEU A 92 -6.26 -5.29 -7.49
CA LEU A 92 -4.95 -4.64 -7.42
C LEU A 92 -4.10 -5.10 -6.23
N GLU A 93 -4.67 -5.92 -5.36
CA GLU A 93 -4.04 -6.40 -4.12
C GLU A 93 -3.65 -5.28 -3.14
N LEU A 94 -4.32 -4.13 -3.20
CA LEU A 94 -4.11 -3.02 -2.28
C LEU A 94 -4.98 -3.13 -1.03
N VAL A 95 -6.09 -3.86 -1.13
CA VAL A 95 -7.07 -4.13 -0.08
C VAL A 95 -7.33 -5.63 0.01
N GLU A 96 -7.51 -6.13 1.21
CA GLU A 96 -7.88 -7.53 1.48
C GLU A 96 -8.92 -7.63 2.58
N VAL A 97 -9.60 -8.79 2.65
CA VAL A 97 -10.52 -9.11 3.74
C VAL A 97 -9.69 -9.52 4.96
N LYS A 98 -9.80 -8.77 6.04
CA LYS A 98 -9.13 -9.03 7.32
C LYS A 98 -9.94 -9.96 8.24
N GLY A 99 -11.24 -10.12 8.00
CA GLY A 99 -12.13 -10.92 8.80
C GLY A 99 -13.60 -10.59 8.55
N LYS A 100 -14.46 -10.95 9.47
CA LYS A 100 -15.89 -10.63 9.45
C LYS A 100 -16.28 -9.94 10.75
N LYS A 101 -17.17 -8.95 10.66
CA LYS A 101 -17.71 -8.27 11.83
C LYS A 101 -18.73 -9.19 12.52
N ASP A 102 -18.68 -9.25 13.84
CA ASP A 102 -19.59 -10.10 14.63
C ASP A 102 -20.92 -9.38 14.91
N VAL A 103 -21.69 -9.20 13.83
CA VAL A 103 -23.03 -8.62 13.81
C VAL A 103 -23.90 -9.44 12.85
N PRO A 104 -25.25 -9.35 12.92
CA PRO A 104 -26.13 -10.01 11.97
C PRO A 104 -25.71 -9.73 10.52
N GLY A 105 -25.67 -10.78 9.68
CA GLY A 105 -25.16 -10.70 8.30
C GLY A 105 -23.65 -10.88 8.18
N LYS A 106 -22.87 -10.83 9.27
CA LYS A 106 -21.40 -11.05 9.32
C LYS A 106 -20.64 -10.42 8.14
N PRO A 107 -20.78 -9.09 7.93
CA PRO A 107 -20.15 -8.43 6.79
C PRO A 107 -18.63 -8.53 6.86
N CYS A 108 -17.99 -8.59 5.70
CA CYS A 108 -16.53 -8.60 5.60
C CYS A 108 -15.93 -7.30 6.12
N LEU A 109 -14.81 -7.42 6.82
CA LEU A 109 -13.95 -6.34 7.26
C LEU A 109 -12.78 -6.22 6.29
N TYR A 110 -12.56 -5.03 5.78
CA TYR A 110 -11.50 -4.72 4.82
C TYR A 110 -10.35 -3.98 5.48
N GLY A 111 -9.16 -4.21 4.98
CA GLY A 111 -7.94 -3.52 5.39
C GLY A 111 -6.92 -3.48 4.27
N THR A 112 -5.90 -2.67 4.43
CA THR A 112 -4.80 -2.53 3.47
C THR A 112 -3.83 -3.70 3.56
N THR A 113 -3.06 -3.91 2.50
CA THR A 113 -2.07 -4.97 2.35
C THR A 113 -0.64 -4.45 2.51
N ILE A 114 0.33 -5.36 2.53
CA ILE A 114 1.75 -5.00 2.44
C ILE A 114 2.05 -4.30 1.11
N LYS A 115 1.40 -4.71 0.02
CA LYS A 115 1.55 -4.07 -1.29
C LYS A 115 1.11 -2.59 -1.29
N PHE A 116 0.07 -2.25 -0.51
CA PHE A 116 -0.30 -0.86 -0.26
C PHE A 116 0.85 -0.07 0.38
N LEU A 117 1.45 -0.60 1.45
CA LEU A 117 2.58 0.04 2.13
C LEU A 117 3.77 0.24 1.17
N GLN A 118 4.09 -0.77 0.37
CA GLN A 118 5.16 -0.70 -0.63
C GLN A 118 4.88 0.34 -1.72
N LEU A 119 3.65 0.42 -2.22
CA LEU A 119 3.25 1.38 -3.25
C LEU A 119 3.42 2.84 -2.79
N PHE A 120 3.13 3.11 -1.52
CA PHE A 120 3.23 4.44 -0.92
C PHE A 120 4.53 4.67 -0.14
N ASN A 121 5.49 3.74 -0.21
CA ASN A 121 6.77 3.79 0.52
C ASN A 121 6.61 3.98 2.03
N LEU A 122 5.62 3.32 2.62
CA LEU A 122 5.33 3.34 4.06
C LEU A 122 5.92 2.11 4.72
N ASN A 123 6.55 2.27 5.88
CA ASN A 123 7.01 1.13 6.68
C ASN A 123 5.90 0.58 7.58
N SER A 124 4.96 1.42 7.98
CA SER A 124 3.79 1.04 8.78
C SER A 124 2.63 1.99 8.52
N LEU A 125 1.44 1.61 8.97
CA LEU A 125 0.25 2.47 8.90
C LEU A 125 0.37 3.72 9.79
N ASP A 126 1.23 3.69 10.81
CA ASP A 126 1.46 4.83 11.72
C ASP A 126 2.15 6.01 11.01
N GLN A 127 2.75 5.76 9.86
CA GLN A 127 3.35 6.80 9.00
C GLN A 127 2.33 7.51 8.10
N LEU A 128 1.06 7.07 8.12
CA LEU A 128 0.01 7.80 7.44
C LEU A 128 -0.17 9.18 8.10
N PRO A 129 -0.24 10.26 7.31
CA PRO A 129 -0.48 11.59 7.87
C PRO A 129 -1.84 11.59 8.58
N LYS A 130 -1.91 12.27 9.72
CA LYS A 130 -3.19 12.37 10.46
C LYS A 130 -4.18 13.19 9.64
N PRO A 131 -5.51 12.90 9.77
CA PRO A 131 -6.54 13.64 9.05
C PRO A 131 -6.43 15.16 9.22
N GLU A 132 -5.99 15.62 10.39
CA GLU A 132 -5.77 17.03 10.70
C GLU A 132 -4.62 17.65 9.90
N GLU A 133 -3.60 16.86 9.56
CA GLU A 133 -2.46 17.28 8.75
C GLU A 133 -2.81 17.37 7.26
N LEU A 134 -3.86 16.65 6.82
CA LEU A 134 -4.35 16.66 5.45
C LEU A 134 -5.29 17.84 5.14
N LEU A 135 -5.72 18.58 6.13
CA LEU A 135 -6.46 19.84 5.95
C LEU A 135 -5.54 20.99 5.45
N GLY A 136 -4.24 20.74 5.36
CA GLY A 136 -3.28 21.56 4.67
C GLY A 136 -3.20 21.25 3.16
N GLU A 137 -2.38 21.92 2.43
CA GLU A 137 -2.31 22.08 0.98
C GLU A 137 -2.16 20.80 0.10
N VAL A 138 -2.05 19.59 0.66
CA VAL A 138 -1.76 18.36 -0.11
C VAL A 138 -2.58 17.18 0.41
N ASN A 139 -3.23 16.44 -0.48
CA ASN A 139 -3.92 15.21 -0.12
C ASN A 139 -2.94 14.03 0.07
N PHE A 140 -3.44 12.90 0.57
CA PHE A 140 -2.66 11.67 0.81
C PHE A 140 -1.88 11.18 -0.43
N PHE A 141 -2.33 11.50 -1.64
CA PHE A 141 -1.68 11.12 -2.90
C PHE A 141 -0.67 12.16 -3.40
N GLY A 142 -0.36 13.21 -2.61
CA GLY A 142 0.59 14.26 -2.97
C GLY A 142 0.09 15.25 -4.02
N GLU A 143 -1.22 15.27 -4.28
CA GLU A 143 -1.85 16.21 -5.19
C GLU A 143 -2.26 17.48 -4.41
N LYS A 144 -1.99 18.66 -4.97
CA LYS A 144 -2.51 19.91 -4.40
C LYS A 144 -4.02 19.96 -4.54
N MET A 145 -4.67 20.25 -3.46
CA MET A 145 -6.12 20.48 -3.46
C MET A 145 -6.46 21.86 -3.99
#